data_4513fc81c235f9636ec785168b202756
#
_entry.id   4513fc81c235f9636ec785168b202756
#
_cell.length_a   1.000
_cell.length_b   1.000
_cell.length_c   1.000
_cell.angle_alpha   90.00
_cell.angle_beta   90.00
_cell.angle_gamma   90.00
#
_symmetry.space_group_name_H-M   'P 1'
#
loop_
_entity.id
_entity.type
_entity.pdbx_description
1 polymer ?
#
loop_
_entity_poly.entity_id
_entity_poly.type
_entity_poly.pdbx_seq_one_letter_code
_entity_poly.pdbx_strand_id
1 'polypeptide(L)'
;TAEVLVTGRKADRNIEDAQTSVIELEMKTVKELPALLGEADIFRTLQLKPGVASAGEGNSGLYVRGGGPSQNLVLLDNATVYNPGHLLGFFSVFNADAIKSSTLIKGGIPAEYGGRISSVLDMTMREGNMKAYEFEGGIGAISSRITAQGPIIKDKAAFIVSGRFTYLSFLLNPILERQENPVSI
;
A
#
# COMPACT_ATOMS: atom_id res chain seq x y z
N THR A 1 -36.60 11.60 8.83
CA THR A 1 -36.04 11.55 7.46
C THR A 1 -34.57 11.77 7.54
N ALA A 2 -33.77 10.69 7.36
CA ALA A 2 -32.32 10.79 7.31
C ALA A 2 -31.95 11.39 5.95
N GLU A 3 -31.30 12.53 5.96
CA GLU A 3 -30.75 13.17 4.78
C GLU A 3 -29.50 12.39 4.37
N VAL A 4 -29.57 11.70 3.24
CA VAL A 4 -28.39 11.03 2.66
C VAL A 4 -27.61 12.07 1.88
N LEU A 5 -26.58 12.61 2.48
CA LEU A 5 -25.65 13.51 1.80
C LEU A 5 -24.73 12.67 0.88
N VAL A 6 -25.08 12.58 -0.39
CA VAL A 6 -24.23 11.99 -1.41
C VAL A 6 -23.22 13.04 -1.86
N THR A 7 -22.05 13.06 -1.26
CA THR A 7 -20.91 13.84 -1.75
C THR A 7 -20.28 13.10 -2.93
N GLY A 8 -20.81 13.35 -4.13
CA GLY A 8 -20.15 12.94 -5.37
C GLY A 8 -18.85 13.74 -5.54
N ARG A 9 -17.70 13.08 -5.66
CA ARG A 9 -16.45 13.74 -6.05
C ARG A 9 -16.59 14.22 -7.49
N LYS A 10 -16.45 15.53 -7.71
CA LYS A 10 -16.36 16.08 -9.07
C LYS A 10 -15.10 15.58 -9.77
N ALA A 11 -15.22 15.16 -11.04
CA ALA A 11 -14.08 14.76 -11.88
C ALA A 11 -13.02 15.88 -12.03
N ASP A 12 -13.43 17.15 -11.89
CA ASP A 12 -12.60 18.34 -12.10
C ASP A 12 -11.89 18.85 -10.83
N ARG A 13 -11.97 18.13 -9.72
CA ARG A 13 -11.36 18.58 -8.45
C ARG A 13 -9.85 18.82 -8.56
N ASN A 14 -9.15 18.06 -9.39
CA ASN A 14 -7.71 18.24 -9.65
C ASN A 14 -7.37 19.58 -10.34
N ILE A 15 -8.35 20.29 -10.87
CA ILE A 15 -8.18 21.59 -11.55
C ILE A 15 -8.47 22.75 -10.59
N GLU A 16 -9.36 22.52 -9.62
CA GLU A 16 -9.81 23.55 -8.67
C GLU A 16 -8.95 23.60 -7.38
N ASP A 17 -8.32 22.49 -7.01
CA ASP A 17 -7.46 22.44 -5.82
C ASP A 17 -6.12 23.13 -6.11
N ALA A 18 -5.76 24.10 -5.26
CA ALA A 18 -4.49 24.83 -5.32
C ALA A 18 -3.25 23.92 -5.13
N GLN A 19 -3.42 22.68 -4.73
CA GLN A 19 -2.37 21.68 -4.60
C GLN A 19 -2.20 20.89 -5.92
N THR A 20 -1.47 21.49 -6.84
CA THR A 20 -0.98 20.77 -8.02
C THR A 20 0.01 19.70 -7.58
N SER A 21 -0.21 18.45 -7.99
CA SER A 21 0.73 17.33 -7.76
C SER A 21 0.37 16.38 -6.60
N VAL A 22 -0.85 16.39 -6.14
CA VAL A 22 -1.39 15.41 -5.20
C VAL A 22 -2.09 14.29 -5.97
N ILE A 23 -1.81 13.04 -5.63
CA ILE A 23 -2.48 11.85 -6.14
C ILE A 23 -3.16 11.15 -4.97
N GLU A 24 -4.48 11.11 -4.99
CA GLU A 24 -5.25 10.25 -4.10
C GLU A 24 -5.39 8.87 -4.76
N LEU A 25 -5.05 7.82 -4.04
CA LEU A 25 -5.16 6.44 -4.48
C LEU A 25 -6.27 5.75 -3.72
N GLU A 26 -7.33 5.40 -4.41
CA GLU A 26 -8.41 4.61 -3.84
C GLU A 26 -7.97 3.15 -3.72
N MET A 27 -8.17 2.53 -2.56
CA MET A 27 -7.78 1.14 -2.33
C MET A 27 -8.56 0.15 -3.21
N LYS A 28 -9.75 0.53 -3.68
CA LYS A 28 -10.47 -0.23 -4.69
C LYS A 28 -9.66 -0.39 -5.97
N THR A 29 -9.08 0.70 -6.47
CA THR A 29 -8.21 0.67 -7.66
C THR A 29 -6.99 -0.22 -7.45
N VAL A 30 -6.37 -0.19 -6.26
CA VAL A 30 -5.23 -1.07 -5.94
C VAL A 30 -5.60 -2.55 -6.05
N LYS A 31 -6.79 -2.91 -5.58
CA LYS A 31 -7.29 -4.29 -5.59
C LYS A 31 -7.76 -4.76 -6.97
N GLU A 32 -8.20 -3.85 -7.84
CA GLU A 32 -8.70 -4.15 -9.20
C GLU A 32 -7.58 -4.25 -10.24
N LEU A 33 -6.42 -3.65 -9.97
CA LEU A 33 -5.28 -3.75 -10.88
C LEU A 33 -4.70 -5.17 -10.89
N PRO A 34 -4.14 -5.61 -12.04
CA PRO A 34 -3.47 -6.89 -12.13
C PRO A 34 -2.37 -7.00 -11.08
N ALA A 35 -2.57 -7.89 -10.14
CA ALA A 35 -1.66 -8.10 -9.03
C ALA A 35 -0.47 -8.95 -9.48
N LEU A 36 0.75 -8.46 -9.28
CA LEU A 36 1.95 -9.24 -9.55
C LEU A 36 1.99 -10.44 -8.58
N LEU A 37 1.99 -11.64 -9.15
CA LEU A 37 1.98 -12.91 -8.38
C LEU A 37 0.81 -13.03 -7.37
N GLY A 38 -0.29 -12.31 -7.62
CA GLY A 38 -1.48 -12.31 -6.75
C GLY A 38 -1.41 -11.33 -5.57
N GLU A 39 -0.41 -10.47 -5.52
CA GLU A 39 -0.22 -9.46 -4.46
C GLU A 39 -0.63 -8.07 -4.93
N ALA A 40 -1.67 -7.51 -4.32
CA ALA A 40 -2.09 -6.12 -4.54
C ALA A 40 -1.16 -5.19 -3.75
N ASP A 41 -0.28 -4.46 -4.44
CA ASP A 41 0.73 -3.61 -3.83
C ASP A 41 0.50 -2.13 -4.14
N ILE A 42 0.47 -1.30 -3.08
CA ILE A 42 0.24 0.14 -3.17
C ILE A 42 1.36 0.82 -3.95
N PHE A 43 2.62 0.45 -3.70
CA PHE A 43 3.77 1.07 -4.36
C PHE A 43 3.78 0.75 -5.86
N ARG A 44 3.45 -0.47 -6.23
CA ARG A 44 3.30 -0.88 -7.63
C ARG A 44 2.22 -0.07 -8.34
N THR A 45 1.10 0.15 -7.67
CA THR A 45 0.02 0.98 -8.21
C THR A 45 0.45 2.44 -8.37
N LEU A 46 1.22 2.98 -7.42
CA LEU A 46 1.76 4.33 -7.51
C LEU A 46 2.78 4.48 -8.63
N GLN A 47 3.58 3.45 -8.92
CA GLN A 47 4.54 3.45 -10.03
C GLN A 47 3.87 3.56 -11.41
N LEU A 48 2.58 3.26 -11.53
CA LEU A 48 1.79 3.47 -12.76
C LEU A 48 1.34 4.92 -12.92
N LYS A 49 1.56 5.78 -11.93
CA LYS A 49 1.11 7.17 -11.97
C LYS A 49 2.17 8.09 -12.59
N PRO A 50 1.77 9.14 -13.32
CA PRO A 50 2.72 10.07 -13.92
C PRO A 50 3.67 10.70 -12.90
N GLY A 51 4.96 10.75 -13.22
CA GLY A 51 6.00 11.31 -12.36
C GLY A 51 6.44 10.42 -11.20
N VAL A 52 6.03 9.17 -11.20
CA VAL A 52 6.54 8.12 -10.30
C VAL A 52 7.19 7.05 -11.17
N ALA A 53 8.41 6.68 -10.84
CA ALA A 53 9.15 5.65 -11.55
C ALA A 53 9.56 4.51 -10.60
N SER A 54 9.86 3.36 -11.19
CA SER A 54 10.51 2.22 -10.54
C SER A 54 12.00 2.18 -10.94
N ALA A 55 12.86 1.63 -10.11
CA ALA A 55 14.27 1.35 -10.47
C ALA A 55 14.45 0.13 -11.38
N GLY A 56 13.36 -0.40 -11.92
CA GLY A 56 13.34 -1.60 -12.76
C GLY A 56 12.45 -2.69 -12.18
N GLU A 57 12.40 -3.83 -12.88
CA GLU A 57 11.62 -4.99 -12.45
C GLU A 57 12.12 -5.52 -11.10
N GLY A 58 11.20 -5.86 -10.22
CA GLY A 58 11.52 -6.40 -8.90
C GLY A 58 11.91 -5.36 -7.85
N ASN A 59 11.79 -4.06 -8.13
CA ASN A 59 12.04 -3.00 -7.15
C ASN A 59 10.76 -2.23 -6.83
N SER A 60 10.29 -2.30 -5.56
CA SER A 60 9.12 -1.55 -5.08
C SER A 60 9.46 -0.12 -4.67
N GLY A 61 10.72 0.31 -4.75
CA GLY A 61 11.11 1.68 -4.40
C GLY A 61 10.38 2.73 -5.25
N LEU A 62 9.96 3.81 -4.61
CA LEU A 62 9.33 4.94 -5.29
C LEU A 62 10.39 5.96 -5.67
N TYR A 63 10.51 6.24 -6.97
CA TYR A 63 11.34 7.29 -7.53
C TYR A 63 10.41 8.40 -8.01
N VAL A 64 10.30 9.47 -7.24
CA VAL A 64 9.34 10.54 -7.52
C VAL A 64 10.08 11.76 -8.04
N ARG A 65 9.76 12.17 -9.29
CA ARG A 65 10.35 13.35 -9.95
C ARG A 65 11.89 13.37 -9.88
N GLY A 66 12.53 12.21 -10.04
CA GLY A 66 13.99 12.07 -10.00
C GLY A 66 14.58 11.88 -8.60
N GLY A 67 13.78 12.00 -7.55
CA GLY A 67 14.22 11.68 -6.20
C GLY A 67 14.17 10.17 -5.93
N GLY A 68 15.15 9.67 -5.18
CA GLY A 68 15.27 8.26 -4.83
C GLY A 68 14.37 7.85 -3.64
N PRO A 69 14.27 6.54 -3.36
CA PRO A 69 13.38 6.01 -2.33
C PRO A 69 13.62 6.57 -0.93
N SER A 70 14.88 6.84 -0.56
CA SER A 70 15.24 7.42 0.74
C SER A 70 14.85 8.90 0.88
N GLN A 71 14.48 9.55 -0.21
CA GLN A 71 14.08 10.97 -0.24
C GLN A 71 12.57 11.16 -0.11
N ASN A 72 11.81 10.10 -0.06
CA ASN A 72 10.37 10.12 0.15
C ASN A 72 10.05 9.95 1.64
N LEU A 73 9.10 10.75 2.14
CA LEU A 73 8.51 10.54 3.46
C LEU A 73 7.34 9.58 3.32
N VAL A 74 7.40 8.45 3.99
CA VAL A 74 6.32 7.47 4.01
C VAL A 74 5.72 7.46 5.41
N LEU A 75 4.44 7.75 5.50
CA LEU A 75 3.69 7.82 6.74
C LEU A 75 2.57 6.77 6.76
N LEU A 76 2.35 6.18 7.91
CA LEU A 76 1.20 5.35 8.21
C LEU A 76 0.59 5.86 9.52
N ASP A 77 -0.62 6.41 9.46
CA ASP A 77 -1.27 7.10 10.59
C ASP A 77 -0.32 8.09 11.28
N ASN A 78 0.33 8.96 10.51
CA ASN A 78 1.35 9.93 10.93
C ASN A 78 2.66 9.34 11.48
N ALA A 79 2.82 8.03 11.55
CA ALA A 79 4.07 7.39 11.96
C ALA A 79 5.00 7.19 10.74
N THR A 80 6.27 7.58 10.86
CA THR A 80 7.24 7.43 9.78
C THR A 80 7.64 5.96 9.61
N VAL A 81 7.49 5.46 8.38
CA VAL A 81 7.95 4.13 7.97
C VAL A 81 9.29 4.28 7.24
N TYR A 82 10.37 3.87 7.88
CA TYR A 82 11.74 4.04 7.36
C TYR A 82 12.10 3.04 6.26
N ASN A 83 11.64 1.81 6.38
CA ASN A 83 11.87 0.76 5.40
C ASN A 83 10.55 0.18 4.89
N PRO A 84 9.96 0.79 3.86
CA PRO A 84 8.67 0.36 3.32
C PRO A 84 8.78 -0.84 2.37
N GLY A 85 9.99 -1.31 2.05
CA GLY A 85 10.22 -2.47 1.18
C GLY A 85 10.20 -3.79 1.95
N HIS A 86 9.67 -4.83 1.33
CA HIS A 86 9.64 -6.20 1.82
C HIS A 86 10.12 -7.16 0.73
N LEU A 87 10.61 -8.32 1.12
CA LEU A 87 11.05 -9.39 0.22
C LEU A 87 12.09 -8.87 -0.81
N LEU A 88 13.25 -8.41 -0.33
CA LEU A 88 14.33 -7.84 -1.15
C LEU A 88 13.88 -6.63 -2.01
N GLY A 89 12.80 -5.96 -1.62
CA GLY A 89 12.27 -4.81 -2.36
C GLY A 89 11.27 -5.14 -3.45
N PHE A 90 10.81 -6.38 -3.58
CA PHE A 90 9.79 -6.75 -4.56
C PHE A 90 8.39 -6.20 -4.23
N PHE A 91 8.07 -6.09 -2.95
CA PHE A 91 6.77 -5.62 -2.45
C PHE A 91 6.94 -4.59 -1.36
N SER A 92 5.88 -3.82 -1.12
CA SER A 92 5.80 -2.97 0.06
C SER A 92 5.41 -3.78 1.31
N VAL A 93 5.71 -3.24 2.49
CA VAL A 93 5.29 -3.83 3.78
C VAL A 93 3.79 -3.67 4.02
N PHE A 94 3.11 -2.85 3.24
CA PHE A 94 1.72 -2.49 3.46
C PHE A 94 0.75 -3.55 2.95
N ASN A 95 -0.23 -3.88 3.77
CA ASN A 95 -1.36 -4.70 3.35
C ASN A 95 -2.49 -3.78 2.86
N ALA A 96 -2.80 -3.84 1.56
CA ALA A 96 -3.84 -3.02 0.96
C ALA A 96 -5.24 -3.21 1.60
N ASP A 97 -5.50 -4.36 2.23
CA ASP A 97 -6.77 -4.63 2.92
C ASP A 97 -6.90 -3.83 4.22
N ALA A 98 -5.78 -3.46 4.86
CA ALA A 98 -5.74 -2.69 6.09
C ALA A 98 -5.70 -1.16 5.86
N ILE A 99 -5.44 -0.71 4.64
CA ILE A 99 -5.34 0.72 4.31
C ILE A 99 -6.70 1.26 3.85
N LYS A 100 -7.09 2.42 4.37
CA LYS A 100 -8.30 3.16 4.02
C LYS A 100 -8.07 4.07 2.82
N SER A 101 -7.00 4.86 2.90
CA SER A 101 -6.64 5.84 1.88
C SER A 101 -5.14 6.02 1.79
N SER A 102 -4.67 6.42 0.63
CA SER A 102 -3.27 6.74 0.38
C SER A 102 -3.19 7.99 -0.48
N THR A 103 -2.42 8.98 -0.03
CA THR A 103 -2.22 10.25 -0.71
C THR A 103 -0.75 10.45 -0.99
N LEU A 104 -0.37 10.60 -2.26
CA LEU A 104 0.99 10.93 -2.68
C LEU A 104 1.09 12.40 -3.08
N ILE A 105 1.89 13.16 -2.34
CA ILE A 105 2.21 14.56 -2.59
C ILE A 105 3.59 14.62 -3.27
N LYS A 106 3.61 14.98 -4.56
CA LYS A 106 4.84 14.98 -5.38
C LYS A 106 5.54 16.36 -5.46
N GLY A 107 4.96 17.39 -4.87
CA GLY A 107 5.49 18.75 -4.88
C GLY A 107 4.52 19.69 -4.20
N GLY A 108 4.99 20.89 -3.82
CA GLY A 108 4.19 21.77 -2.97
C GLY A 108 3.93 21.15 -1.60
N ILE A 109 4.96 20.46 -1.05
CA ILE A 109 4.84 19.75 0.22
C ILE A 109 4.50 20.74 1.32
N PRO A 110 3.38 20.56 2.04
CA PRO A 110 3.01 21.42 3.17
C PRO A 110 4.10 21.45 4.25
N ALA A 111 4.20 22.56 4.97
CA ALA A 111 5.24 22.78 5.99
C ALA A 111 5.17 21.80 7.18
N GLU A 112 4.04 21.15 7.38
CA GLU A 112 3.84 20.09 8.39
C GLU A 112 4.66 18.82 8.09
N TYR A 113 5.01 18.58 6.83
CA TYR A 113 5.82 17.44 6.41
C TYR A 113 7.28 17.86 6.26
N GLY A 114 8.12 17.44 7.17
CA GLY A 114 9.56 17.72 7.17
C GLY A 114 10.43 16.49 6.94
N GLY A 115 11.75 16.72 6.80
CA GLY A 115 12.77 15.67 6.82
C GLY A 115 12.98 14.89 5.51
N ARG A 116 12.18 15.13 4.47
CA ARG A 116 12.34 14.54 3.13
C ARG A 116 12.05 15.59 2.05
N ILE A 117 12.68 15.42 0.88
CA ILE A 117 12.71 16.47 -0.17
C ILE A 117 11.99 16.08 -1.46
N SER A 118 11.69 14.82 -1.70
CA SER A 118 11.13 14.37 -2.98
C SER A 118 9.59 14.29 -2.95
N SER A 119 9.04 13.53 -2.04
CA SER A 119 7.59 13.36 -1.91
C SER A 119 7.16 12.97 -0.51
N VAL A 120 5.86 13.06 -0.27
CA VAL A 120 5.21 12.53 0.94
C VAL A 120 4.17 11.51 0.49
N LEU A 121 4.24 10.30 0.99
CA LEU A 121 3.20 9.29 0.88
C LEU A 121 2.54 9.16 2.25
N ASP A 122 1.33 9.67 2.36
CA ASP A 122 0.54 9.63 3.58
C ASP A 122 -0.57 8.56 3.45
N MET A 123 -0.56 7.59 4.35
CA MET A 123 -1.49 6.48 4.37
C MET A 123 -2.23 6.43 5.69
N THR A 124 -3.54 6.22 5.60
CA THR A 124 -4.41 6.06 6.77
C THR A 124 -4.93 4.63 6.81
N MET A 125 -4.87 4.00 7.98
CA MET A 125 -5.41 2.67 8.19
C MET A 125 -6.94 2.68 8.23
N ARG A 126 -7.54 1.53 7.92
CA ARG A 126 -8.98 1.32 8.08
C ARG A 126 -9.34 1.22 9.56
N GLU A 127 -10.46 1.78 9.89
CA GLU A 127 -11.15 1.51 11.15
C GLU A 127 -12.00 0.25 11.01
N GLY A 128 -12.16 -0.52 12.08
CA GLY A 128 -13.00 -1.70 12.09
C GLY A 128 -14.49 -1.36 11.87
N ASN A 129 -15.24 -2.31 11.33
CA ASN A 129 -16.69 -2.15 11.15
C ASN A 129 -17.42 -2.25 12.50
N MET A 130 -18.12 -1.18 12.91
CA MET A 130 -18.86 -1.15 14.18
C MET A 130 -20.21 -1.87 14.13
N LYS A 131 -20.66 -2.32 12.95
CA LYS A 131 -22.01 -2.86 12.75
C LYS A 131 -22.04 -4.34 12.46
N ALA A 132 -21.06 -4.84 11.70
CA ALA A 132 -21.03 -6.23 11.23
C ALA A 132 -19.61 -6.80 11.27
N TYR A 133 -19.52 -8.11 11.42
CA TYR A 133 -18.27 -8.83 11.21
C TYR A 133 -18.05 -9.04 9.71
N GLU A 134 -16.84 -8.75 9.26
CA GLU A 134 -16.43 -8.91 7.87
C GLU A 134 -15.07 -9.61 7.81
N PHE A 135 -14.91 -10.48 6.82
CA PHE A 135 -13.70 -11.21 6.56
C PHE A 135 -13.32 -11.03 5.10
N GLU A 136 -12.09 -10.61 4.87
CA GLU A 136 -11.49 -10.53 3.54
C GLU A 136 -10.25 -11.42 3.52
N GLY A 137 -9.97 -12.08 2.41
CA GLY A 137 -8.76 -12.88 2.28
C GLY A 137 -8.42 -13.15 0.84
N GLY A 138 -7.18 -13.54 0.61
CA GLY A 138 -6.68 -13.89 -0.71
C GLY A 138 -5.51 -14.86 -0.61
N ILE A 139 -5.43 -15.78 -1.56
CA ILE A 139 -4.32 -16.71 -1.72
C ILE A 139 -3.69 -16.40 -3.06
N GLY A 140 -2.44 -15.98 -3.03
CA GLY A 140 -1.61 -15.72 -4.21
C GLY A 140 -0.54 -16.81 -4.39
N ALA A 141 0.24 -16.69 -5.45
CA ALA A 141 1.32 -17.65 -5.74
C ALA A 141 2.44 -17.66 -4.69
N ILE A 142 2.71 -16.53 -4.04
CA ILE A 142 3.83 -16.36 -3.11
C ILE A 142 3.41 -15.87 -1.72
N SER A 143 2.18 -15.40 -1.57
CA SER A 143 1.66 -14.88 -0.31
C SER A 143 0.18 -15.18 -0.14
N SER A 144 -0.24 -15.24 1.10
CA SER A 144 -1.66 -15.25 1.49
C SER A 144 -1.92 -14.10 2.45
N ARG A 145 -3.11 -13.54 2.39
CA ARG A 145 -3.54 -12.47 3.28
C ARG A 145 -4.90 -12.79 3.87
N ILE A 146 -5.12 -12.29 5.06
CA ILE A 146 -6.42 -12.36 5.74
C ILE A 146 -6.63 -11.08 6.54
N THR A 147 -7.84 -10.58 6.50
CA THR A 147 -8.27 -9.44 7.30
C THR A 147 -9.62 -9.79 7.93
N ALA A 148 -9.73 -9.57 9.23
CA ALA A 148 -10.95 -9.74 9.99
C ALA A 148 -11.28 -8.44 10.71
N GLN A 149 -12.52 -8.00 10.64
CA GLN A 149 -12.97 -6.80 11.34
C GLN A 149 -14.38 -7.00 11.88
N GLY A 150 -14.73 -6.22 12.90
CA GLY A 150 -16.07 -6.28 13.46
C GLY A 150 -16.23 -5.52 14.76
N PRO A 151 -17.46 -5.44 15.29
CA PRO A 151 -17.73 -4.76 16.55
C PRO A 151 -17.21 -5.55 17.75
N ILE A 152 -16.51 -4.87 18.66
CA ILE A 152 -16.29 -5.34 20.03
C ILE A 152 -17.54 -4.98 20.85
N ILE A 153 -18.01 -3.74 20.71
CA ILE A 153 -19.25 -3.26 21.25
C ILE A 153 -19.98 -2.56 20.11
N LYS A 154 -21.17 -3.06 19.77
CA LYS A 154 -21.95 -2.54 18.65
C LYS A 154 -22.13 -1.01 18.75
N ASP A 155 -21.87 -0.32 17.65
CA ASP A 155 -21.93 1.14 17.48
C ASP A 155 -21.03 1.97 18.43
N LYS A 156 -20.07 1.34 19.14
CA LYS A 156 -19.15 2.02 20.07
C LYS A 156 -17.69 1.70 19.86
N ALA A 157 -17.36 0.43 19.64
CA ALA A 157 -15.99 0.00 19.49
C ALA A 157 -15.90 -1.13 18.47
N ALA A 158 -14.88 -1.07 17.62
CA ALA A 158 -14.61 -2.10 16.64
C ALA A 158 -13.14 -2.51 16.69
N PHE A 159 -12.85 -3.64 16.08
CA PHE A 159 -11.48 -4.08 15.83
C PHE A 159 -11.27 -4.34 14.35
N ILE A 160 -10.02 -4.24 13.91
CA ILE A 160 -9.53 -4.77 12.65
C ILE A 160 -8.21 -5.49 12.93
N VAL A 161 -8.09 -6.70 12.40
CA VAL A 161 -6.86 -7.50 12.44
C VAL A 161 -6.56 -7.91 11.01
N SER A 162 -5.35 -7.59 10.56
CA SER A 162 -4.91 -7.93 9.22
C SER A 162 -3.55 -8.60 9.28
N GLY A 163 -3.39 -9.66 8.53
CA GLY A 163 -2.14 -10.40 8.44
C GLY A 163 -1.82 -10.79 7.00
N ARG A 164 -0.52 -10.81 6.69
CA ARG A 164 0.02 -11.34 5.44
C ARG A 164 1.11 -12.33 5.75
N PHE A 165 1.06 -13.46 5.09
CA PHE A 165 2.05 -14.52 5.20
C PHE A 165 2.67 -14.79 3.83
N THR A 166 3.98 -14.65 3.72
CA THR A 166 4.75 -14.89 2.51
C THR A 166 5.49 -16.21 2.63
N TYR A 167 5.30 -17.10 1.67
CA TYR A 167 5.88 -18.45 1.67
C TYR A 167 6.90 -18.67 0.53
N LEU A 168 7.44 -17.58 -0.04
CA LEU A 168 8.41 -17.65 -1.12
C LEU A 168 9.69 -18.41 -0.71
N SER A 169 10.15 -18.26 0.52
CA SER A 169 11.30 -19.02 1.04
C SER A 169 11.03 -20.52 1.01
N PHE A 170 9.85 -20.97 1.39
CA PHE A 170 9.47 -22.37 1.32
C PHE A 170 9.50 -22.91 -0.12
N LEU A 171 9.11 -22.09 -1.10
CA LEU A 171 9.15 -22.46 -2.53
C LEU A 171 10.56 -22.44 -3.10
N LEU A 172 11.43 -21.55 -2.62
CA LEU A 172 12.80 -21.40 -3.14
C LEU A 172 13.81 -22.33 -2.45
N ASN A 173 13.63 -22.69 -1.19
CA ASN A 173 14.56 -23.52 -0.44
C ASN A 173 14.93 -24.83 -1.18
N PRO A 174 13.99 -25.63 -1.74
CA PRO A 174 14.35 -26.86 -2.43
C PRO A 174 15.15 -26.60 -3.72
N ILE A 175 15.03 -25.41 -4.32
CA ILE A 175 15.80 -25.04 -5.51
C ILE A 175 17.20 -24.60 -5.10
N LEU A 176 17.34 -23.83 -4.01
CA LEU A 176 18.63 -23.35 -3.50
C LEU A 176 19.46 -24.50 -2.91
N GLU A 177 18.86 -25.40 -2.14
CA GLU A 177 19.53 -26.60 -1.60
C GLU A 177 20.05 -27.53 -2.70
N ARG A 178 19.37 -27.56 -3.85
CA ARG A 178 19.82 -28.34 -5.02
C ARG A 178 21.03 -27.71 -5.72
N GLN A 179 21.24 -26.41 -5.59
CA GLN A 179 22.44 -25.73 -6.10
C GLN A 179 23.65 -25.86 -5.17
N GLU A 180 23.42 -25.94 -3.86
CA GLU A 180 24.49 -26.12 -2.87
C GLU A 180 25.01 -27.54 -2.80
N ASN A 181 24.24 -28.54 -3.23
CA ASN A 181 24.66 -29.93 -3.38
C ASN A 181 24.64 -30.37 -4.85
N PRO A 182 25.61 -29.99 -5.69
CA PRO A 182 25.76 -30.61 -7.00
C PRO A 182 26.12 -32.06 -6.75
N VAL A 183 25.21 -32.97 -7.16
CA VAL A 183 25.45 -34.42 -7.12
C VAL A 183 26.76 -34.70 -7.82
N SER A 184 27.82 -34.99 -7.05
CA SER A 184 29.05 -35.53 -7.56
C SER A 184 28.74 -36.93 -8.12
N ILE A 185 28.72 -37.03 -9.44
CA ILE A 185 28.76 -38.30 -10.20
C ILE A 185 30.18 -38.79 -10.24
#